data_232e3215e44a45657c793a82905c9bcd
#
_entry.id   232e3215e44a45657c793a82905c9bcd
#
_cell.length_a   1.000
_cell.length_b   1.000
_cell.length_c   1.000
_cell.angle_alpha   90.00
_cell.angle_beta   90.00
_cell.angle_gamma   90.00
#
_symmetry.space_group_name_H-M   'P 1'
#
loop_
_entity.id
_entity.type
_entity.pdbx_description
1 polymer ?
#
loop_
_entity_poly.entity_id
_entity_poly.type
_entity_poly.pdbx_seq_one_letter_code
_entity_poly.pdbx_strand_id
1 'polypeptide(L)'
;MGALEMMRRLPDGCIDCVVTDPPYRVISGGKNSAPGYGFRSSVLRENDGKIFAHNDTPASAYLPLMYRLLRDGGHCYVMTNVLNLREMLNLAYDIGFGLHNLLIWQKNTGTANRWYMKFAEYTLFLRKGPARTINNPGSSNIYSANNPRNKAHPTEKPVDLMEHYILNSTQPGDIVLDPFAGSGSTLIAAQQNGRRWIGCEIDPLYYYPTYARIASL
;
A
#
# COMPACT_ATOMS: atom_id res chain seq x y z
N MET A 1 -7.93 -13.16 -12.32
CA MET A 1 -8.38 -13.51 -10.95
C MET A 1 -8.21 -12.28 -10.08
N GLY A 2 -9.22 -11.87 -9.34
CA GLY A 2 -9.13 -10.70 -8.46
C GLY A 2 -8.47 -11.01 -7.12
N ALA A 3 -8.03 -9.96 -6.41
CA ALA A 3 -7.32 -10.07 -5.13
C ALA A 3 -8.08 -10.89 -4.07
N LEU A 4 -9.38 -10.64 -3.90
CA LEU A 4 -10.19 -11.34 -2.90
C LEU A 4 -10.31 -12.84 -3.22
N GLU A 5 -10.46 -13.19 -4.50
CA GLU A 5 -10.54 -14.59 -4.92
C GLU A 5 -9.19 -15.30 -4.72
N MET A 6 -8.09 -14.66 -5.09
CA MET A 6 -6.75 -15.19 -4.85
C MET A 6 -6.54 -15.45 -3.35
N MET A 7 -6.82 -14.45 -2.52
CA MET A 7 -6.63 -14.59 -1.07
C MET A 7 -7.48 -15.70 -0.46
N ARG A 8 -8.72 -15.92 -0.92
CA ARG A 8 -9.59 -17.01 -0.39
C ARG A 8 -9.07 -18.40 -0.70
N ARG A 9 -8.24 -18.56 -1.74
CA ARG A 9 -7.65 -19.86 -2.14
C ARG A 9 -6.37 -20.22 -1.37
N LEU A 10 -5.75 -19.23 -0.71
CA LEU A 10 -4.53 -19.47 0.05
C LEU A 10 -4.84 -20.04 1.44
N PRO A 11 -3.98 -20.93 1.96
CA PRO A 11 -4.11 -21.50 3.31
C PRO A 11 -3.98 -20.42 4.39
N ASP A 12 -4.58 -20.67 5.56
CA ASP A 12 -4.45 -19.81 6.73
C ASP A 12 -3.00 -19.79 7.24
N GLY A 13 -2.53 -18.62 7.66
CA GLY A 13 -1.21 -18.49 8.26
C GLY A 13 -0.02 -18.73 7.33
N CYS A 14 -0.23 -18.77 6.01
CA CYS A 14 0.83 -19.08 5.03
C CYS A 14 1.70 -17.87 4.65
N ILE A 15 1.38 -16.68 5.10
CA ILE A 15 2.07 -15.42 4.76
C ILE A 15 2.87 -14.92 5.94
N ASP A 16 4.14 -14.58 5.71
CA ASP A 16 5.04 -14.04 6.72
C ASP A 16 4.87 -12.54 6.94
N CYS A 17 4.64 -11.80 5.85
CA CYS A 17 4.46 -10.35 5.87
C CYS A 17 3.52 -9.91 4.76
N VAL A 18 2.64 -8.95 5.06
CA VAL A 18 1.84 -8.24 4.06
C VAL A 18 2.40 -6.83 3.90
N VAL A 19 2.64 -6.40 2.66
CA VAL A 19 3.03 -5.02 2.33
C VAL A 19 2.22 -4.60 1.11
N THR A 20 1.31 -3.65 1.27
CA THR A 20 0.36 -3.33 0.20
C THR A 20 -0.16 -1.89 0.23
N ASP A 21 -0.48 -1.37 -0.95
CA ASP A 21 -1.21 -0.12 -1.16
C ASP A 21 -2.60 -0.43 -1.76
N PRO A 22 -3.58 -0.77 -0.92
CA PRO A 22 -4.89 -1.21 -1.39
C PRO A 22 -5.67 -0.04 -2.01
N PRO A 23 -6.71 -0.33 -2.83
CA PRO A 23 -7.62 0.70 -3.28
C PRO A 23 -8.33 1.36 -2.08
N TYR A 24 -8.37 2.67 -2.08
CA TYR A 24 -9.09 3.46 -1.10
C TYR A 24 -9.67 4.72 -1.72
N ARG A 25 -10.68 5.28 -1.08
CA ARG A 25 -11.31 6.52 -1.54
C ARG A 25 -10.30 7.66 -1.57
N VAL A 26 -10.17 8.29 -2.71
CA VAL A 26 -9.39 9.51 -2.89
C VAL A 26 -10.31 10.63 -3.30
N ILE A 27 -10.07 11.82 -2.75
CA ILE A 27 -10.70 13.04 -3.22
C ILE A 27 -9.76 13.66 -4.25
N SER A 28 -10.18 13.67 -5.50
CA SER A 28 -9.45 14.35 -6.57
C SER A 28 -9.91 15.80 -6.67
N GLY A 29 -8.96 16.72 -6.82
CA GLY A 29 -9.26 18.11 -7.16
C GLY A 29 -9.73 18.21 -8.62
N GLY A 30 -10.94 18.69 -8.86
CA GLY A 30 -11.44 18.97 -10.20
C GLY A 30 -10.69 20.15 -10.83
N LYS A 31 -10.30 20.03 -12.09
CA LYS A 31 -9.88 21.15 -12.93
C LYS A 31 -11.13 21.93 -13.35
N ASN A 32 -11.49 22.99 -12.63
CA ASN A 32 -12.37 24.03 -13.16
C ASN A 32 -11.65 25.37 -12.97
N SER A 33 -11.13 25.88 -14.07
CA SER A 33 -10.59 27.24 -14.16
C SER A 33 -11.77 28.20 -14.24
N ALA A 34 -12.05 28.96 -13.18
CA ALA A 34 -12.81 30.19 -13.33
C ALA A 34 -11.86 31.26 -13.92
N PRO A 35 -12.24 31.98 -14.98
CA PRO A 35 -11.43 33.09 -15.50
C PRO A 35 -11.35 34.20 -14.47
N GLY A 36 -10.16 34.63 -14.07
CA GLY A 36 -9.98 35.90 -13.38
C GLY A 36 -9.21 35.90 -12.06
N TYR A 37 -9.00 34.78 -11.40
CA TYR A 37 -8.13 34.69 -10.22
C TYR A 37 -7.19 33.51 -10.36
N GLY A 38 -5.89 33.72 -10.22
CA GLY A 38 -4.82 32.71 -10.38
C GLY A 38 -4.84 31.53 -9.40
N PHE A 39 -5.88 31.37 -8.62
CA PHE A 39 -6.17 30.19 -7.80
C PHE A 39 -7.30 29.41 -8.44
N ARG A 40 -7.00 28.23 -8.99
CA ARG A 40 -8.00 27.30 -9.51
C ARG A 40 -8.88 26.85 -8.34
N SER A 41 -10.14 27.27 -8.32
CA SER A 41 -11.13 26.69 -7.41
C SER A 41 -11.45 25.27 -7.88
N SER A 42 -10.77 24.29 -7.32
CA SER A 42 -11.09 22.88 -7.57
C SER A 42 -12.20 22.47 -6.62
N VAL A 43 -13.35 22.09 -7.17
CA VAL A 43 -14.37 21.35 -6.41
C VAL A 43 -13.79 19.98 -6.11
N LEU A 44 -13.59 19.67 -4.82
CA LEU A 44 -13.16 18.36 -4.39
C LEU A 44 -14.31 17.39 -4.67
N ARG A 45 -14.08 16.41 -5.53
CA ARG A 45 -15.00 15.31 -5.81
C ARG A 45 -14.37 14.02 -5.32
N GLU A 46 -15.19 13.10 -4.84
CA GLU A 46 -14.75 11.72 -4.68
C GLU A 46 -14.26 11.20 -6.04
N ASN A 47 -13.23 10.34 -6.00
CA ASN A 47 -12.78 9.69 -7.22
C ASN A 47 -13.92 8.81 -7.75
N ASP A 48 -14.47 9.20 -8.90
CA ASP A 48 -15.60 8.55 -9.56
C ASP A 48 -15.14 7.38 -10.47
N GLY A 49 -13.97 6.80 -10.20
CA GLY A 49 -13.40 5.70 -10.98
C GLY A 49 -12.68 6.13 -12.26
N LYS A 50 -12.58 7.44 -12.54
CA LYS A 50 -11.91 7.93 -13.78
C LYS A 50 -10.41 7.70 -13.83
N ILE A 51 -9.77 7.50 -12.68
CA ILE A 51 -8.34 7.21 -12.60
C ILE A 51 -8.10 5.70 -12.53
N PHE A 52 -8.97 4.96 -11.82
CA PHE A 52 -8.89 3.51 -11.67
C PHE A 52 -10.27 2.89 -11.78
N ALA A 53 -10.44 1.98 -12.74
CA ALA A 53 -11.70 1.26 -12.97
C ALA A 53 -12.09 0.29 -11.83
N HIS A 54 -11.14 -0.07 -10.94
CA HIS A 54 -11.28 -1.11 -9.92
C HIS A 54 -11.00 -0.61 -8.50
N ASN A 55 -11.42 0.61 -8.17
CA ASN A 55 -11.12 1.28 -6.90
C ASN A 55 -12.25 1.16 -5.87
N ASP A 56 -13.13 0.19 -6.01
CA ASP A 56 -14.36 0.01 -5.24
C ASP A 56 -14.30 -1.12 -4.19
N THR A 57 -13.14 -1.79 -4.04
CA THR A 57 -13.00 -2.85 -3.06
C THR A 57 -12.86 -2.26 -1.65
N PRO A 58 -13.86 -2.44 -0.75
CA PRO A 58 -13.82 -1.86 0.58
C PRO A 58 -12.82 -2.57 1.49
N ALA A 59 -12.27 -1.85 2.47
CA ALA A 59 -11.32 -2.40 3.44
C ALA A 59 -11.89 -3.59 4.24
N SER A 60 -13.19 -3.58 4.51
CA SER A 60 -13.90 -4.67 5.17
C SER A 60 -13.90 -6.00 4.39
N ALA A 61 -13.62 -5.97 3.08
CA ALA A 61 -13.55 -7.18 2.27
C ALA A 61 -12.15 -7.80 2.27
N TYR A 62 -11.07 -7.02 2.34
CA TYR A 62 -9.71 -7.52 2.21
C TYR A 62 -8.94 -7.62 3.53
N LEU A 63 -9.14 -6.73 4.50
CA LEU A 63 -8.42 -6.78 5.79
C LEU A 63 -8.64 -8.09 6.56
N PRO A 64 -9.87 -8.66 6.66
CA PRO A 64 -10.06 -9.95 7.30
C PRO A 64 -9.32 -11.10 6.60
N LEU A 65 -9.23 -11.06 5.27
CA LEU A 65 -8.49 -12.07 4.50
C LEU A 65 -6.98 -11.94 4.74
N MET A 66 -6.44 -10.72 4.78
CA MET A 66 -5.03 -10.50 5.12
C MET A 66 -4.72 -11.00 6.53
N TYR A 67 -5.59 -10.73 7.51
CA TYR A 67 -5.44 -11.23 8.88
C TYR A 67 -5.43 -12.76 8.93
N ARG A 68 -6.36 -13.42 8.23
CA ARG A 68 -6.44 -14.87 8.16
C ARG A 68 -5.15 -15.47 7.59
N LEU A 69 -4.64 -14.89 6.50
CA LEU A 69 -3.47 -15.38 5.79
C LEU A 69 -2.16 -15.15 6.52
N LEU A 70 -2.08 -14.07 7.32
CA LEU A 70 -0.88 -13.72 8.06
C LEU A 70 -0.66 -14.74 9.18
N ARG A 71 0.58 -15.24 9.33
CA ARG A 71 0.96 -16.10 10.45
C ARG A 71 0.97 -15.32 11.77
N ASP A 72 0.90 -16.04 12.89
CA ASP A 72 1.05 -15.41 14.20
C ASP A 72 2.45 -14.78 14.36
N GLY A 73 2.49 -13.58 14.94
CA GLY A 73 3.69 -12.75 14.98
C GLY A 73 4.08 -12.11 13.65
N GLY A 74 3.30 -12.30 12.60
CA GLY A 74 3.52 -11.66 11.30
C GLY A 74 3.14 -10.18 11.31
N HIS A 75 3.75 -9.40 10.43
CA HIS A 75 3.52 -7.97 10.28
C HIS A 75 2.73 -7.64 9.01
N CYS A 76 1.89 -6.61 9.08
CA CYS A 76 1.10 -6.14 7.97
C CYS A 76 1.27 -4.63 7.83
N TYR A 77 1.76 -4.20 6.67
CA TYR A 77 1.93 -2.79 6.27
C TYR A 77 0.85 -2.45 5.26
N VAL A 78 -0.09 -1.60 5.66
CA VAL A 78 -1.21 -1.20 4.80
C VAL A 78 -1.14 0.30 4.59
N MET A 79 -0.85 0.71 3.35
CA MET A 79 -0.83 2.13 3.01
C MET A 79 -2.23 2.71 3.01
N THR A 80 -2.34 3.98 3.38
CA THR A 80 -3.61 4.68 3.45
C THR A 80 -3.42 6.20 3.39
N ASN A 81 -4.51 6.94 3.32
CA ASN A 81 -4.53 8.39 3.45
C ASN A 81 -5.31 8.82 4.71
N VAL A 82 -5.20 10.11 5.05
CA VAL A 82 -5.86 10.68 6.24
C VAL A 82 -7.38 10.45 6.26
N LEU A 83 -8.02 10.44 5.08
CA LEU A 83 -9.49 10.31 4.99
C LEU A 83 -9.99 8.92 5.39
N ASN A 84 -9.20 7.90 5.07
CA ASN A 84 -9.54 6.50 5.34
C ASN A 84 -8.93 5.98 6.64
N LEU A 85 -8.01 6.75 7.26
CA LEU A 85 -7.23 6.31 8.42
C LEU A 85 -8.11 5.83 9.58
N ARG A 86 -9.16 6.59 9.92
CA ARG A 86 -10.07 6.26 11.03
C ARG A 86 -10.82 4.94 10.75
N GLU A 87 -11.37 4.78 9.55
CA GLU A 87 -12.12 3.59 9.18
C GLU A 87 -11.20 2.36 9.20
N MET A 88 -10.01 2.48 8.62
CA MET A 88 -9.06 1.37 8.58
C MET A 88 -8.53 0.97 9.96
N LEU A 89 -8.31 1.95 10.86
CA LEU A 89 -7.91 1.65 12.25
C LEU A 89 -9.02 0.92 13.02
N ASN A 90 -10.27 1.37 12.90
CA ASN A 90 -11.38 0.71 13.56
C ASN A 90 -11.56 -0.72 13.03
N LEU A 91 -11.56 -0.91 11.71
CA LEU A 91 -11.66 -2.23 11.10
C LEU A 91 -10.51 -3.15 11.52
N ALA A 92 -9.28 -2.65 11.52
CA ALA A 92 -8.11 -3.43 11.93
C ALA A 92 -8.25 -3.90 13.39
N TYR A 93 -8.69 -3.01 14.28
CA TYR A 93 -8.94 -3.34 15.67
C TYR A 93 -10.05 -4.40 15.83
N ASP A 94 -11.19 -4.21 15.15
CA ASP A 94 -12.34 -5.12 15.22
C ASP A 94 -12.02 -6.53 14.69
N ILE A 95 -11.09 -6.63 13.73
CA ILE A 95 -10.60 -7.90 13.16
C ILE A 95 -9.62 -8.61 14.12
N GLY A 96 -8.96 -7.86 15.01
CA GLY A 96 -7.98 -8.38 15.97
C GLY A 96 -6.52 -8.06 15.65
N PHE A 97 -6.24 -7.19 14.68
CA PHE A 97 -4.89 -6.65 14.52
C PHE A 97 -4.46 -5.80 15.71
N GLY A 98 -3.23 -5.98 16.16
CA GLY A 98 -2.58 -5.00 17.03
C GLY A 98 -1.92 -3.90 16.20
N LEU A 99 -2.15 -2.64 16.55
CA LEU A 99 -1.41 -1.52 15.94
C LEU A 99 -0.04 -1.41 16.61
N HIS A 100 1.03 -1.43 15.82
CA HIS A 100 2.38 -1.10 16.27
C HIS A 100 2.68 0.38 16.14
N ASN A 101 2.46 0.94 14.93
CA ASN A 101 2.79 2.33 14.64
C ASN A 101 2.05 2.85 13.40
N LEU A 102 2.08 4.17 13.24
CA LEU A 102 1.78 4.86 12.00
C LEU A 102 3.10 5.31 11.38
N LEU A 103 3.44 4.71 10.24
CA LEU A 103 4.64 5.06 9.49
C LEU A 103 4.33 6.15 8.48
N ILE A 104 5.30 7.00 8.21
CA ILE A 104 5.17 8.15 7.34
C ILE A 104 6.19 8.05 6.20
N TRP A 105 5.70 7.97 4.98
CA TRP A 105 6.54 8.25 3.83
C TRP A 105 6.55 9.74 3.55
N GLN A 106 7.69 10.39 3.81
CA GLN A 106 7.92 11.79 3.50
C GLN A 106 8.41 11.93 2.06
N LYS A 107 7.64 12.67 1.26
CA LYS A 107 7.96 12.94 -0.15
C LYS A 107 8.81 14.20 -0.29
N ASN A 108 9.66 14.23 -1.31
CA ASN A 108 10.42 15.43 -1.68
C ASN A 108 9.58 16.49 -2.42
N THR A 109 8.41 16.10 -2.95
CA THR A 109 7.49 17.01 -3.65
C THR A 109 6.11 16.97 -3.01
N GLY A 110 5.58 18.13 -2.70
CA GLY A 110 4.25 18.27 -2.11
C GLY A 110 3.15 18.23 -3.17
N THR A 111 2.03 17.62 -2.83
CA THR A 111 0.80 17.78 -3.62
C THR A 111 0.04 18.98 -3.11
N ALA A 112 -0.27 19.92 -4.02
CA ALA A 112 -1.03 21.12 -3.69
C ALA A 112 -2.39 20.76 -3.09
N ASN A 113 -2.75 21.46 -2.03
CA ASN A 113 -4.02 21.32 -1.33
C ASN A 113 -4.57 22.70 -0.98
N ARG A 114 -5.86 22.79 -0.70
CA ARG A 114 -6.51 24.02 -0.26
C ARG A 114 -6.00 24.49 1.12
N TRP A 115 -5.51 23.57 1.94
CA TRP A 115 -5.03 23.82 3.31
C TRP A 115 -3.51 23.73 3.37
N TYR A 116 -3.00 22.64 3.95
CA TYR A 116 -1.58 22.35 3.97
C TYR A 116 -1.19 21.51 2.76
N MET A 117 -0.04 21.78 2.13
CA MET A 117 0.53 20.92 1.11
C MET A 117 0.80 19.52 1.68
N LYS A 118 0.49 18.49 0.89
CA LYS A 118 0.65 17.12 1.31
C LYS A 118 2.04 16.60 0.91
N PHE A 119 2.93 16.45 1.88
CA PHE A 119 4.26 15.86 1.72
C PHE A 119 4.35 14.45 2.29
N ALA A 120 3.26 13.93 2.85
CA ALA A 120 3.25 12.65 3.53
C ALA A 120 2.18 11.71 2.99
N GLU A 121 2.53 10.42 2.91
CA GLU A 121 1.59 9.30 2.88
C GLU A 121 1.80 8.43 4.11
N TYR A 122 0.78 7.67 4.48
CA TYR A 122 0.74 6.95 5.74
C TYR A 122 0.68 5.45 5.50
N THR A 123 1.29 4.68 6.40
CA THR A 123 1.21 3.23 6.40
C THR A 123 0.88 2.77 7.81
N LEU A 124 -0.20 2.02 7.96
CA LEU A 124 -0.51 1.32 9.20
C LEU A 124 0.47 0.16 9.35
N PHE A 125 1.24 0.15 10.41
CA PHE A 125 2.09 -0.96 10.80
C PHE A 125 1.35 -1.81 11.83
N LEU A 126 0.78 -2.90 11.36
CA LEU A 126 -0.07 -3.81 12.11
C LEU A 126 0.64 -5.14 12.38
N ARG A 127 0.14 -5.88 13.38
CA ARG A 127 0.61 -7.24 13.70
C ARG A 127 -0.55 -8.19 13.97
N LYS A 128 -0.35 -9.46 13.73
CA LYS A 128 -1.23 -10.53 14.19
C LYS A 128 -0.62 -11.22 15.41
N GLY A 129 -1.42 -11.39 16.46
CA GLY A 129 -0.98 -12.09 17.67
C GLY A 129 0.12 -11.36 18.47
N PRO A 130 1.08 -12.07 19.06
CA PRO A 130 2.13 -11.49 19.90
C PRO A 130 3.02 -10.50 19.14
N ALA A 131 3.44 -9.43 19.82
CA ALA A 131 4.38 -8.47 19.26
C ALA A 131 5.74 -9.14 19.02
N ARG A 132 6.28 -8.98 17.82
CA ARG A 132 7.63 -9.41 17.44
C ARG A 132 8.45 -8.19 17.07
N THR A 133 9.68 -8.16 17.53
CA THR A 133 10.62 -7.09 17.20
C THR A 133 10.95 -7.10 15.73
N ILE A 134 11.02 -5.93 15.12
CA ILE A 134 11.53 -5.77 13.74
C ILE A 134 13.03 -6.04 13.69
N ASN A 135 13.57 -6.37 12.51
CA ASN A 135 14.98 -6.70 12.35
C ASN A 135 15.93 -5.52 12.68
N ASN A 136 15.49 -4.29 12.40
CA ASN A 136 16.24 -3.09 12.78
C ASN A 136 15.39 -2.17 13.68
N PRO A 137 15.41 -2.36 15.01
CA PRO A 137 14.62 -1.55 15.96
C PRO A 137 15.00 -0.06 15.98
N GLY A 138 16.16 0.31 15.43
CA GLY A 138 16.57 1.70 15.23
C GLY A 138 15.95 2.40 14.04
N SER A 139 15.13 1.72 13.24
CA SER A 139 14.46 2.31 12.09
C SER A 139 13.50 3.42 12.50
N SER A 140 13.58 4.56 11.79
CA SER A 140 12.65 5.67 11.99
C SER A 140 11.25 5.29 11.47
N ASN A 141 10.21 5.78 12.12
CA ASN A 141 8.85 5.73 11.61
C ASN A 141 8.59 6.75 10.48
N ILE A 142 9.55 7.62 10.18
CA ILE A 142 9.54 8.55 9.04
C ILE A 142 10.60 8.09 8.05
N TYR A 143 10.18 7.73 6.84
CA TYR A 143 11.07 7.34 5.76
C TYR A 143 10.98 8.36 4.62
N SER A 144 12.11 8.95 4.23
CA SER A 144 12.19 9.91 3.13
C SER A 144 12.58 9.17 1.85
N ALA A 145 11.71 9.19 0.87
CA ALA A 145 11.97 8.66 -0.46
C ALA A 145 11.39 9.56 -1.53
N ASN A 146 12.07 9.61 -2.68
CA ASN A 146 11.60 10.36 -3.82
C ASN A 146 10.41 9.68 -4.48
N ASN A 147 9.49 10.46 -5.02
CA ASN A 147 8.50 9.92 -5.93
C ASN A 147 9.20 9.26 -7.13
N PRO A 148 8.78 8.05 -7.57
CA PRO A 148 9.34 7.43 -8.76
C PRO A 148 9.23 8.37 -9.97
N ARG A 149 10.32 8.44 -10.75
CA ARG A 149 10.36 9.11 -12.04
C ARG A 149 9.93 8.10 -13.11
N ASN A 150 9.31 8.53 -14.20
CA ASN A 150 8.88 7.64 -15.30
C ASN A 150 8.00 6.47 -14.83
N LYS A 151 6.96 6.80 -14.09
CA LYS A 151 6.06 5.83 -13.45
C LYS A 151 5.42 4.89 -14.46
N ALA A 152 5.52 3.59 -14.22
CA ALA A 152 4.78 2.57 -14.93
C ALA A 152 3.28 2.54 -14.50
N HIS A 153 2.99 3.07 -13.29
CA HIS A 153 1.64 3.17 -12.73
C HIS A 153 1.44 4.56 -12.10
N PRO A 154 0.26 5.21 -12.23
CA PRO A 154 0.02 6.56 -11.70
C PRO A 154 0.32 6.73 -10.20
N THR A 155 0.09 5.67 -9.40
CA THR A 155 0.34 5.64 -7.96
C THR A 155 1.54 4.78 -7.57
N GLU A 156 2.47 4.54 -8.48
CA GLU A 156 3.67 3.75 -8.21
C GLU A 156 4.39 4.23 -6.95
N LYS A 157 4.66 3.29 -6.06
CA LYS A 157 5.41 3.53 -4.82
C LYS A 157 6.91 3.29 -5.04
N PRO A 158 7.79 3.96 -4.30
CA PRO A 158 9.22 3.70 -4.35
C PRO A 158 9.54 2.26 -3.93
N VAL A 159 10.38 1.57 -4.69
CA VAL A 159 10.82 0.20 -4.37
C VAL A 159 11.59 0.16 -3.05
N ASP A 160 12.43 1.16 -2.80
CA ASP A 160 13.22 1.31 -1.57
C ASP A 160 12.36 1.49 -0.31
N LEU A 161 11.18 2.13 -0.43
CA LEU A 161 10.21 2.20 0.65
C LEU A 161 9.63 0.80 0.98
N MET A 162 9.25 0.03 -0.05
CA MET A 162 8.75 -1.34 0.15
C MET A 162 9.83 -2.25 0.71
N GLU A 163 11.05 -2.12 0.21
CA GLU A 163 12.23 -2.82 0.71
C GLU A 163 12.46 -2.56 2.20
N HIS A 164 12.37 -1.29 2.63
CA HIS A 164 12.51 -0.91 4.03
C HIS A 164 11.52 -1.66 4.94
N TYR A 165 10.25 -1.80 4.53
CA TYR A 165 9.26 -2.54 5.28
C TYR A 165 9.52 -4.05 5.28
N ILE A 166 9.85 -4.61 4.12
CA ILE A 166 10.12 -6.04 3.94
C ILE A 166 11.33 -6.47 4.77
N LEU A 167 12.45 -5.73 4.68
CA LEU A 167 13.68 -6.07 5.41
C LEU A 167 13.49 -6.00 6.92
N ASN A 168 12.64 -5.09 7.42
CA ASN A 168 12.35 -4.98 8.84
C ASN A 168 11.49 -6.14 9.38
N SER A 169 10.74 -6.84 8.55
CA SER A 169 9.74 -7.80 9.00
C SER A 169 9.93 -9.23 8.54
N THR A 170 10.91 -9.48 7.66
CA THR A 170 11.12 -10.79 7.03
C THR A 170 12.57 -11.20 7.00
N GLN A 171 12.79 -12.51 6.77
CA GLN A 171 14.08 -13.12 6.46
C GLN A 171 14.10 -13.65 5.01
N PRO A 172 15.28 -13.90 4.40
CA PRO A 172 15.35 -14.57 3.11
C PRO A 172 14.54 -15.87 3.11
N GLY A 173 13.77 -16.10 2.05
CA GLY A 173 12.86 -17.25 1.91
C GLY A 173 11.46 -17.04 2.48
N ASP A 174 11.20 -16.02 3.29
CA ASP A 174 9.87 -15.66 3.78
C ASP A 174 8.96 -15.23 2.61
N ILE A 175 7.64 -15.38 2.79
CA ILE A 175 6.62 -15.04 1.79
C ILE A 175 6.01 -13.67 2.10
N VAL A 176 6.17 -12.75 1.16
CA VAL A 176 5.54 -11.42 1.16
C VAL A 176 4.29 -11.44 0.29
N LEU A 177 3.18 -10.92 0.80
CA LEU A 177 1.92 -10.78 0.08
C LEU A 177 1.65 -9.32 -0.27
N ASP A 178 1.36 -9.06 -1.55
CA ASP A 178 0.73 -7.82 -2.01
C ASP A 178 -0.48 -8.12 -2.90
N PRO A 179 -1.69 -8.13 -2.35
CA PRO A 179 -2.89 -8.46 -3.11
C PRO A 179 -3.32 -7.36 -4.11
N PHE A 180 -2.68 -6.18 -4.07
CA PHE A 180 -2.97 -5.05 -4.94
C PHE A 180 -1.67 -4.51 -5.57
N ALA A 181 -0.98 -5.37 -6.31
CA ALA A 181 0.42 -5.18 -6.70
C ALA A 181 0.70 -3.97 -7.59
N GLY A 182 -0.27 -3.49 -8.36
CA GLY A 182 -0.09 -2.34 -9.24
C GLY A 182 1.13 -2.48 -10.16
N SER A 183 2.12 -1.59 -9.99
CA SER A 183 3.41 -1.63 -10.72
C SER A 183 4.40 -2.66 -10.18
N GLY A 184 4.06 -3.40 -9.12
CA GLY A 184 4.88 -4.47 -8.56
C GLY A 184 6.02 -4.03 -7.64
N SER A 185 6.02 -2.80 -7.13
CA SER A 185 7.12 -2.30 -6.29
C SER A 185 7.41 -3.20 -5.08
N THR A 186 6.38 -3.70 -4.41
CA THR A 186 6.51 -4.67 -3.31
C THR A 186 7.13 -5.98 -3.76
N LEU A 187 6.67 -6.52 -4.90
CA LEU A 187 7.11 -7.82 -5.41
C LEU A 187 8.58 -7.76 -5.87
N ILE A 188 8.96 -6.65 -6.51
CA ILE A 188 10.33 -6.35 -6.93
C ILE A 188 11.24 -6.28 -5.70
N ALA A 189 10.85 -5.50 -4.69
CA ALA A 189 11.62 -5.39 -3.45
C ALA A 189 11.78 -6.75 -2.75
N ALA A 190 10.73 -7.56 -2.71
CA ALA A 190 10.79 -8.91 -2.15
C ALA A 190 11.77 -9.82 -2.92
N GLN A 191 11.68 -9.86 -4.25
CA GLN A 191 12.53 -10.69 -5.10
C GLN A 191 14.00 -10.29 -5.03
N GLN A 192 14.31 -8.98 -5.12
CA GLN A 192 15.68 -8.47 -5.03
C GLN A 192 16.38 -8.81 -3.71
N ASN A 193 15.60 -9.05 -2.67
CA ASN A 193 16.11 -9.36 -1.34
C ASN A 193 15.95 -10.86 -0.96
N GLY A 194 15.71 -11.74 -1.92
CA GLY A 194 15.62 -13.19 -1.70
C GLY A 194 14.37 -13.64 -0.94
N ARG A 195 13.31 -12.83 -0.92
CA ARG A 195 12.00 -13.21 -0.39
C ARG A 195 11.16 -13.82 -1.51
N ARG A 196 10.33 -14.80 -1.16
CA ARG A 196 9.25 -15.25 -2.04
C ARG A 196 8.12 -14.23 -1.97
N TRP A 197 7.29 -14.21 -2.99
CA TRP A 197 6.16 -13.28 -3.02
C TRP A 197 4.92 -13.91 -3.66
N ILE A 198 3.78 -13.38 -3.25
CA ILE A 198 2.49 -13.62 -3.89
C ILE A 198 1.86 -12.26 -4.14
N GLY A 199 1.44 -12.01 -5.39
CA GLY A 199 0.83 -10.74 -5.78
C GLY A 199 -0.34 -10.93 -6.73
N CYS A 200 -1.21 -9.94 -6.78
CA CYS A 200 -2.33 -9.89 -7.70
C CYS A 200 -2.49 -8.47 -8.27
N GLU A 201 -2.69 -8.39 -9.56
CA GLU A 201 -3.11 -7.19 -10.27
C GLU A 201 -4.29 -7.57 -11.17
N ILE A 202 -5.40 -6.84 -11.06
CA ILE A 202 -6.63 -7.13 -11.81
C ILE A 202 -6.64 -6.47 -13.18
N ASP A 203 -5.97 -5.32 -13.31
CA ASP A 203 -5.96 -4.56 -14.56
C ASP A 203 -4.88 -5.11 -15.51
N PRO A 204 -5.25 -5.64 -16.69
CA PRO A 204 -4.29 -6.15 -17.66
C PRO A 204 -3.28 -5.10 -18.12
N LEU A 205 -3.63 -3.81 -18.10
CA LEU A 205 -2.74 -2.71 -18.46
C LEU A 205 -1.53 -2.61 -17.53
N TYR A 206 -1.68 -3.02 -16.28
CA TYR A 206 -0.60 -3.02 -15.29
C TYR A 206 -0.03 -4.42 -15.06
N TYR A 207 -0.85 -5.46 -15.16
CA TYR A 207 -0.41 -6.84 -14.93
C TYR A 207 0.76 -7.25 -15.84
N TYR A 208 0.62 -7.09 -17.16
CA TYR A 208 1.66 -7.53 -18.10
C TYR A 208 2.98 -6.77 -17.96
N PRO A 209 3.01 -5.42 -17.86
CA PRO A 209 4.23 -4.68 -17.59
C PRO A 209 4.88 -5.06 -16.26
N THR A 210 4.09 -5.25 -15.22
CA THR A 210 4.57 -5.66 -13.89
C THR A 210 5.21 -7.04 -13.94
N TYR A 211 4.55 -8.01 -14.58
CA TYR A 211 5.11 -9.35 -14.76
C TYR A 211 6.44 -9.32 -15.53
N ALA A 212 6.49 -8.58 -16.65
CA ALA A 212 7.72 -8.44 -17.41
C ALA A 212 8.85 -7.80 -16.61
N ARG A 213 8.54 -6.77 -15.82
CA ARG A 213 9.49 -6.08 -14.94
C ARG A 213 10.08 -7.02 -13.89
N ILE A 214 9.26 -7.87 -13.28
CA ILE A 214 9.71 -8.83 -12.27
C ILE A 214 10.50 -9.98 -12.92
N ALA A 215 10.05 -10.50 -14.07
CA ALA A 215 10.72 -11.57 -14.79
C ALA A 215 12.10 -11.18 -15.33
N SER A 216 12.42 -9.89 -15.41
CA SER A 216 13.73 -9.37 -15.85
C SER A 216 14.75 -9.21 -14.71
N LEU A 217 14.39 -9.52 -13.47
CA LEU A 217 15.26 -9.49 -12.28
C LEU A 217 15.96 -10.84 -12.08
#